data_3da71692bdd0ec79711d36070449ecdc
#
_entry.id   3da71692bdd0ec79711d36070449ecdc
#
_cell.length_a   1.000
_cell.length_b   1.000
_cell.length_c   1.000
_cell.angle_alpha   90.00
_cell.angle_beta   90.00
_cell.angle_gamma   90.00
#
_symmetry.space_group_name_H-M   'P 1'
#
loop_
_entity.id
_entity.type
_entity.pdbx_description
1 polymer ?
#
loop_
_entity_poly.entity_id
_entity_poly.type
_entity_poly.pdbx_seq_one_letter_code
_entity_poly.pdbx_strand_id
1 'polypeptide(L)'
;MLGMPNYSQDYIDQCRARVDADLKAYAKQAGKNPSKEFENRFFNNQVLLLDHMFVHRLMAIEGKDGNPLNEVRVLCNSLLFNRGKLQVDKLPDWPNSAGSSLKLPPDKSVLKLKAGDTVAITHAEFVRLADAFFAEIEKKYLAKRAAEHHDAEFSSLGGSLPRRRQGYQTRRR
;
A
#
# COMPACT_ATOMS: atom_id res chain seq x y z
N MET A 1 -16.81 6.90 -0.43
CA MET A 1 -16.12 5.60 -0.57
C MET A 1 -15.44 5.29 0.75
N LEU A 2 -15.69 4.13 1.35
CA LEU A 2 -15.06 3.75 2.61
C LEU A 2 -13.59 3.38 2.32
N GLY A 3 -12.65 3.99 3.07
CA GLY A 3 -11.25 3.64 2.95
C GLY A 3 -10.96 2.25 3.52
N MET A 4 -9.97 1.55 2.98
CA MET A 4 -9.52 0.24 3.46
C MET A 4 -8.60 0.42 4.68
N PRO A 5 -8.95 -0.19 5.83
CA PRO A 5 -8.14 -0.08 7.04
C PRO A 5 -6.93 -1.01 7.03
N ASN A 6 -6.96 -2.06 6.22
CA ASN A 6 -5.88 -3.05 6.13
C ASN A 6 -5.84 -3.73 4.76
N TYR A 7 -4.72 -4.37 4.47
CA TYR A 7 -4.47 -5.21 3.30
C TYR A 7 -3.92 -6.57 3.73
N SER A 8 -4.22 -7.63 2.98
CA SER A 8 -3.61 -8.93 3.20
C SER A 8 -2.15 -8.94 2.79
N GLN A 9 -1.34 -9.82 3.37
CA GLN A 9 0.05 -10.04 2.94
C GLN A 9 0.11 -10.41 1.47
N ASP A 10 -0.76 -11.31 1.00
CA ASP A 10 -0.80 -11.75 -0.40
C ASP A 10 -1.02 -10.59 -1.37
N TYR A 11 -1.87 -9.62 -1.01
CA TYR A 11 -2.08 -8.42 -1.84
C TYR A 11 -0.82 -7.55 -1.90
N ILE A 12 -0.18 -7.33 -0.76
CA ILE A 12 1.06 -6.54 -0.69
C ILE A 12 2.15 -7.21 -1.50
N ASP A 13 2.30 -8.54 -1.38
CA ASP A 13 3.29 -9.32 -2.11
C ASP A 13 3.04 -9.30 -3.63
N GLN A 14 1.78 -9.35 -4.08
CA GLN A 14 1.42 -9.19 -5.49
C GLN A 14 1.78 -7.80 -6.02
N CYS A 15 1.52 -6.75 -5.25
CA CYS A 15 1.91 -5.38 -5.62
C CYS A 15 3.43 -5.25 -5.74
N ARG A 16 4.17 -5.81 -4.79
CA ARG A 16 5.64 -5.84 -4.79
C ARG A 16 6.19 -6.59 -6.00
N ALA A 17 5.66 -7.78 -6.26
CA ALA A 17 6.05 -8.60 -7.42
C ALA A 17 5.81 -7.87 -8.76
N ARG A 18 4.75 -7.06 -8.84
CA ARG A 18 4.49 -6.23 -10.01
C ARG A 18 5.55 -5.15 -10.20
N VAL A 19 5.89 -4.43 -9.15
CA VAL A 19 6.98 -3.43 -9.20
C VAL A 19 8.29 -4.09 -9.63
N ASP A 20 8.64 -5.25 -9.07
CA ASP A 20 9.83 -6.01 -9.43
C ASP A 20 9.84 -6.44 -10.91
N ALA A 21 8.68 -6.84 -11.44
CA ALA A 21 8.54 -7.18 -12.85
C ALA A 21 8.77 -5.97 -13.76
N ASP A 22 8.25 -4.80 -13.39
CA ASP A 22 8.44 -3.55 -14.13
C ASP A 22 9.90 -3.08 -14.08
N LEU A 23 10.58 -3.21 -12.93
CA LEU A 23 12.02 -2.94 -12.79
C LEU A 23 12.86 -3.87 -13.68
N LYS A 24 12.55 -5.16 -13.72
CA LYS A 24 13.22 -6.13 -14.60
C LYS A 24 12.98 -5.82 -16.07
N ALA A 25 11.75 -5.45 -16.43
CA ALA A 25 11.40 -5.06 -17.80
C ALA A 25 12.15 -3.79 -18.21
N TYR A 26 12.21 -2.78 -17.33
CA TYR A 26 13.00 -1.58 -17.55
C TYR A 26 14.47 -1.91 -17.78
N ALA A 27 15.10 -2.67 -16.90
CA ALA A 27 16.51 -3.05 -17.02
C ALA A 27 16.82 -3.78 -18.34
N LYS A 28 15.87 -4.59 -18.82
CA LYS A 28 16.00 -5.30 -20.10
C LYS A 28 15.88 -4.37 -21.31
N GLN A 29 14.95 -3.39 -21.27
CA GLN A 29 14.62 -2.54 -22.41
C GLN A 29 15.47 -1.27 -22.50
N ALA A 30 15.84 -0.70 -21.36
CA ALA A 30 16.57 0.57 -21.29
C ALA A 30 18.03 0.49 -21.78
N GLY A 31 18.58 -0.72 -21.86
CA GLY A 31 19.99 -0.92 -22.22
C GLY A 31 20.96 -0.41 -21.15
N LYS A 32 22.25 -0.30 -21.53
CA LYS A 32 23.31 0.09 -20.57
C LYS A 32 23.27 1.57 -20.18
N ASN A 33 22.77 2.44 -21.06
CA ASN A 33 22.74 3.88 -20.86
C ASN A 33 21.41 4.47 -21.36
N PRO A 34 20.31 4.36 -20.59
CA PRO A 34 19.05 4.98 -20.96
C PRO A 34 19.19 6.50 -20.97
N SER A 35 18.44 7.18 -21.86
CA SER A 35 18.35 8.62 -21.77
C SER A 35 17.72 9.02 -20.44
N LYS A 36 18.25 10.09 -19.84
CA LYS A 36 17.77 10.61 -18.56
C LYS A 36 16.28 10.98 -18.61
N GLU A 37 15.83 11.48 -19.75
CA GLU A 37 14.43 11.81 -19.98
C GLU A 37 13.53 10.57 -19.94
N PHE A 38 13.94 9.48 -20.61
CA PHE A 38 13.21 8.24 -20.61
C PHE A 38 13.17 7.61 -19.21
N GLU A 39 14.30 7.57 -18.51
CA GLU A 39 14.40 7.07 -17.15
C GLU A 39 13.45 7.83 -16.21
N ASN A 40 13.56 9.16 -16.18
CA ASN A 40 12.73 9.99 -15.32
C ASN A 40 11.23 9.84 -15.64
N ARG A 41 10.87 9.80 -16.92
CA ARG A 41 9.48 9.61 -17.35
C ARG A 41 8.94 8.25 -16.90
N PHE A 42 9.74 7.20 -17.05
CA PHE A 42 9.36 5.85 -16.64
C PHE A 42 9.13 5.80 -15.13
N PHE A 43 10.09 6.25 -14.32
CA PHE A 43 9.99 6.16 -12.87
C PHE A 43 9.01 7.15 -12.26
N ASN A 44 8.78 8.30 -12.84
CA ASN A 44 7.68 9.17 -12.45
C ASN A 44 6.32 8.47 -12.62
N ASN A 45 6.12 7.72 -13.71
CA ASN A 45 4.89 6.93 -13.91
C ASN A 45 4.81 5.76 -12.90
N GLN A 46 5.93 5.14 -12.54
CA GLN A 46 5.95 4.10 -11.51
C GLN A 46 5.57 4.63 -10.12
N VAL A 47 5.90 5.88 -9.80
CA VAL A 47 5.44 6.53 -8.55
C VAL A 47 3.91 6.69 -8.55
N LEU A 48 3.30 7.07 -9.68
CA LEU A 48 1.84 7.15 -9.80
C LEU A 48 1.18 5.78 -9.64
N LEU A 49 1.77 4.73 -10.23
CA LEU A 49 1.30 3.36 -10.09
C LEU A 49 1.39 2.87 -8.64
N LEU A 50 2.50 3.16 -7.96
CA LEU A 50 2.72 2.79 -6.57
C LEU A 50 1.63 3.37 -5.65
N ASP A 51 1.27 4.64 -5.79
CA ASP A 51 0.17 5.26 -5.05
C ASP A 51 -1.18 4.62 -5.40
N HIS A 52 -1.41 4.35 -6.68
CA HIS A 52 -2.67 3.80 -7.19
C HIS A 52 -2.96 2.39 -6.66
N MET A 53 -1.96 1.54 -6.47
CA MET A 53 -2.12 0.19 -5.89
C MET A 53 -2.79 0.25 -4.52
N PHE A 54 -2.60 1.34 -3.77
CA PHE A 54 -3.14 1.53 -2.42
C PHE A 54 -4.01 2.79 -2.32
N VAL A 55 -4.64 3.20 -3.42
CA VAL A 55 -5.45 4.43 -3.51
C VAL A 55 -6.60 4.47 -2.51
N HIS A 56 -7.13 3.32 -2.12
CA HIS A 56 -8.23 3.21 -1.17
C HIS A 56 -7.79 3.11 0.29
N ARG A 57 -6.49 3.24 0.60
CA ARG A 57 -6.01 3.20 2.00
C ARG A 57 -6.67 4.27 2.86
N LEU A 58 -7.03 3.90 4.07
CA LEU A 58 -7.70 4.81 5.01
C LEU A 58 -6.73 5.91 5.47
N MET A 59 -7.01 7.15 5.11
CA MET A 59 -6.17 8.32 5.37
C MET A 59 -5.87 8.55 6.86
N ALA A 60 -6.81 8.19 7.75
CA ALA A 60 -6.61 8.33 9.19
C ALA A 60 -5.45 7.44 9.71
N ILE A 61 -5.24 6.28 9.08
CA ILE A 61 -4.14 5.36 9.42
C ILE A 61 -2.82 5.84 8.81
N GLU A 62 -2.87 6.43 7.60
CA GLU A 62 -1.69 6.95 6.93
C GLU A 62 -0.93 7.96 7.79
N GLY A 63 -1.65 8.82 8.50
CA GLY A 63 -1.05 9.90 9.28
C GLY A 63 -0.53 11.05 8.41
N LYS A 64 0.07 12.05 9.06
CA LYS A 64 0.58 13.28 8.42
C LYS A 64 1.96 13.66 8.96
N ASP A 65 2.74 12.67 9.28
CA ASP A 65 4.02 12.80 9.98
C ASP A 65 5.23 12.84 9.04
N GLY A 66 4.99 12.93 7.72
CA GLY A 66 6.04 12.96 6.69
C GLY A 66 6.62 11.59 6.37
N ASN A 67 5.85 10.52 6.62
CA ASN A 67 6.24 9.15 6.29
C ASN A 67 6.30 8.92 4.76
N PRO A 68 6.87 7.79 4.28
CA PRO A 68 6.99 7.49 2.85
C PRO A 68 5.66 7.49 2.06
N LEU A 69 4.52 7.18 2.70
CA LEU A 69 3.21 7.26 2.04
C LEU A 69 2.83 8.71 1.73
N ASN A 70 3.15 9.62 2.66
CA ASN A 70 2.94 11.05 2.44
C ASN A 70 3.86 11.58 1.33
N GLU A 71 5.11 11.12 1.27
CA GLU A 71 6.04 11.51 0.22
C GLU A 71 5.55 11.09 -1.16
N VAL A 72 5.17 9.83 -1.34
CA VAL A 72 4.59 9.33 -2.59
C VAL A 72 3.37 10.15 -3.00
N ARG A 73 2.47 10.48 -2.07
CA ARG A 73 1.30 11.31 -2.35
C ARG A 73 1.68 12.72 -2.80
N VAL A 74 2.65 13.35 -2.14
CA VAL A 74 3.16 14.68 -2.52
C VAL A 74 3.77 14.66 -3.92
N LEU A 75 4.55 13.61 -4.24
CA LEU A 75 5.13 13.41 -5.56
C LEU A 75 4.05 13.23 -6.62
N CYS A 76 3.05 12.36 -6.39
CA CYS A 76 1.92 12.16 -7.29
C CYS A 76 1.16 13.47 -7.57
N ASN A 77 0.84 14.22 -6.52
CA ASN A 77 0.17 15.51 -6.67
C ASN A 77 1.01 16.50 -7.47
N SER A 78 2.32 16.54 -7.23
CA SER A 78 3.25 17.42 -7.94
C SER A 78 3.35 17.05 -9.42
N LEU A 79 3.39 15.76 -9.74
CA LEU A 79 3.42 15.27 -11.12
C LEU A 79 2.12 15.56 -11.87
N LEU A 80 0.98 15.35 -11.23
CA LEU A 80 -0.34 15.46 -11.88
C LEU A 80 -0.84 16.91 -11.97
N PHE A 81 -0.60 17.73 -10.95
CA PHE A 81 -1.26 19.02 -10.79
C PHE A 81 -0.33 20.23 -10.75
N ASN A 82 0.98 20.01 -10.58
CA ASN A 82 1.98 21.10 -10.51
C ASN A 82 3.09 20.99 -11.56
N ARG A 83 2.80 20.44 -12.72
CA ARG A 83 3.76 20.33 -13.86
C ARG A 83 5.08 19.66 -13.46
N GLY A 84 5.04 18.70 -12.52
CA GLY A 84 6.23 18.01 -12.04
C GLY A 84 7.14 18.86 -11.14
N LYS A 85 6.68 20.00 -10.62
CA LYS A 85 7.39 20.77 -9.59
C LYS A 85 6.92 20.36 -8.21
N LEU A 86 7.85 19.96 -7.33
CA LEU A 86 7.50 19.52 -5.98
C LEU A 86 6.79 20.62 -5.22
N GLN A 87 5.57 20.33 -4.77
CA GLN A 87 4.76 21.21 -3.95
C GLN A 87 4.36 20.47 -2.67
N VAL A 88 4.86 20.96 -1.55
CA VAL A 88 4.65 20.35 -0.23
C VAL A 88 3.42 20.95 0.47
N ASP A 89 3.05 22.18 0.10
CA ASP A 89 1.91 22.91 0.65
C ASP A 89 0.67 22.76 -0.23
N LYS A 90 -0.48 23.22 0.28
CA LYS A 90 -1.81 23.14 -0.32
C LYS A 90 -1.80 23.20 -1.85
N LEU A 91 -2.44 22.23 -2.49
CA LEU A 91 -2.85 22.35 -3.89
C LEU A 91 -3.98 23.39 -3.99
N PRO A 92 -3.80 24.49 -4.75
CA PRO A 92 -4.75 25.63 -4.73
C PRO A 92 -6.16 25.27 -5.20
N ASP A 93 -6.32 24.26 -6.06
CA ASP A 93 -7.52 24.03 -6.85
C ASP A 93 -8.21 22.69 -6.62
N TRP A 94 -7.87 21.94 -5.56
CA TRP A 94 -8.58 20.70 -5.26
C TRP A 94 -9.74 20.96 -4.31
N PRO A 95 -11.01 20.87 -4.77
CA PRO A 95 -12.17 21.33 -4.00
C PRO A 95 -12.45 20.55 -2.70
N ASN A 96 -11.82 19.39 -2.52
CA ASN A 96 -12.03 18.54 -1.33
C ASN A 96 -10.76 18.24 -0.53
N SER A 97 -9.63 18.90 -0.83
CA SER A 97 -8.46 18.84 0.04
C SER A 97 -8.70 19.69 1.30
N ALA A 98 -9.61 19.22 2.15
CA ALA A 98 -9.83 19.82 3.46
C ALA A 98 -8.51 19.95 4.21
N GLY A 99 -7.85 21.09 4.04
CA GLY A 99 -6.96 21.69 5.01
C GLY A 99 -5.72 20.96 5.49
N SER A 100 -5.29 19.88 4.87
CA SER A 100 -4.12 19.18 5.35
C SER A 100 -2.91 19.36 4.45
N SER A 101 -2.15 20.40 4.76
CA SER A 101 -0.76 20.46 4.31
C SER A 101 -0.05 19.20 4.81
N LEU A 102 0.29 18.29 3.90
CA LEU A 102 1.21 17.21 4.20
C LEU A 102 2.58 17.86 4.42
N LYS A 103 3.03 17.87 5.65
CA LYS A 103 4.39 18.31 5.96
C LYS A 103 5.32 17.18 5.56
N LEU A 104 6.19 17.44 4.61
CA LEU A 104 7.29 16.54 4.27
C LEU A 104 8.59 17.19 4.76
N PRO A 105 8.97 16.98 6.03
CA PRO A 105 10.21 17.51 6.55
C PRO A 105 11.40 16.83 5.85
N PRO A 106 12.44 17.59 5.46
CA PRO A 106 13.55 17.05 4.68
C PRO A 106 14.31 15.90 5.34
N ASP A 107 14.30 15.84 6.66
CA ASP A 107 14.91 14.77 7.46
C ASP A 107 14.18 13.43 7.35
N LYS A 108 12.87 13.47 7.07
CA LYS A 108 12.02 12.27 6.90
C LYS A 108 11.82 11.86 5.44
N SER A 109 12.10 12.75 4.49
CA SER A 109 11.99 12.45 3.06
C SER A 109 13.02 11.43 2.62
N VAL A 110 12.59 10.40 1.90
CA VAL A 110 13.45 9.36 1.31
C VAL A 110 14.32 9.95 0.19
N LEU A 111 13.73 10.82 -0.64
CA LEU A 111 14.39 11.42 -1.79
C LEU A 111 15.07 12.74 -1.48
N LYS A 112 14.75 13.38 -0.34
CA LYS A 112 15.31 14.66 0.11
C LYS A 112 15.11 15.81 -0.88
N LEU A 113 14.07 15.73 -1.69
CA LEU A 113 13.69 16.80 -2.61
C LEU A 113 13.16 18.01 -1.82
N LYS A 114 13.39 19.20 -2.34
CA LYS A 114 12.94 20.47 -1.77
C LYS A 114 11.76 21.01 -2.55
N ALA A 115 10.91 21.79 -1.90
CA ALA A 115 9.83 22.50 -2.57
C ALA A 115 10.35 23.31 -3.76
N GLY A 116 9.72 23.16 -4.91
CA GLY A 116 10.11 23.78 -6.18
C GLY A 116 11.07 22.95 -7.05
N ASP A 117 11.70 21.91 -6.50
CA ASP A 117 12.51 20.99 -7.30
C ASP A 117 11.69 20.31 -8.38
N THR A 118 12.32 19.98 -9.49
CA THR A 118 11.66 19.15 -10.52
C THR A 118 11.66 17.69 -10.05
N VAL A 119 10.50 17.07 -10.04
CA VAL A 119 10.36 15.64 -9.77
C VAL A 119 10.87 14.87 -10.99
N ALA A 120 12.07 14.31 -10.85
CA ALA A 120 12.80 13.61 -11.90
C ALA A 120 13.45 12.37 -11.28
N ILE A 121 12.64 11.33 -11.10
CA ILE A 121 13.02 10.13 -10.35
C ILE A 121 13.90 9.23 -11.20
N THR A 122 15.05 8.85 -10.67
CA THR A 122 15.95 7.85 -11.25
C THR A 122 15.58 6.44 -10.79
N HIS A 123 16.12 5.42 -11.44
CA HIS A 123 15.96 4.02 -11.03
C HIS A 123 16.32 3.79 -9.56
N ALA A 124 17.49 4.27 -9.13
CA ALA A 124 17.97 4.06 -7.76
C ALA A 124 17.10 4.78 -6.72
N GLU A 125 16.58 5.96 -7.06
CA GLU A 125 15.67 6.71 -6.20
C GLU A 125 14.31 6.02 -6.08
N PHE A 126 13.78 5.52 -7.20
CA PHE A 126 12.52 4.79 -7.18
C PHE A 126 12.61 3.52 -6.33
N VAL A 127 13.66 2.72 -6.46
CA VAL A 127 13.86 1.51 -5.64
C VAL A 127 13.82 1.86 -4.15
N ARG A 128 14.59 2.86 -3.71
CA ARG A 128 14.59 3.29 -2.31
C ARG A 128 13.22 3.77 -1.84
N LEU A 129 12.51 4.52 -2.69
CA LEU A 129 11.17 5.03 -2.38
C LEU A 129 10.15 3.90 -2.28
N ALA A 130 10.17 2.95 -3.21
CA ALA A 130 9.27 1.81 -3.23
C ALA A 130 9.49 0.91 -2.00
N ASP A 131 10.75 0.61 -1.65
CA ASP A 131 11.06 -0.17 -0.45
C ASP A 131 10.54 0.50 0.83
N ALA A 132 10.79 1.80 0.99
CA ALA A 132 10.30 2.56 2.13
C ALA A 132 8.75 2.64 2.15
N PHE A 133 8.12 2.79 1.00
CA PHE A 133 6.67 2.82 0.86
C PHE A 133 6.04 1.49 1.28
N PHE A 134 6.52 0.37 0.76
CA PHE A 134 6.00 -0.95 1.12
C PHE A 134 6.24 -1.27 2.60
N ALA A 135 7.39 -0.92 3.15
CA ALA A 135 7.65 -1.10 4.58
C ALA A 135 6.65 -0.33 5.45
N GLU A 136 6.27 0.89 5.06
CA GLU A 136 5.28 1.68 5.78
C GLU A 136 3.85 1.16 5.56
N ILE A 137 3.52 0.60 4.38
CA ILE A 137 2.25 -0.10 4.13
C ILE A 137 2.13 -1.32 5.06
N GLU A 138 3.15 -2.17 5.11
CA GLU A 138 3.16 -3.34 6.01
C GLU A 138 3.01 -2.94 7.47
N LYS A 139 3.76 -1.96 7.91
CA LYS A 139 3.71 -1.46 9.28
C LYS A 139 2.33 -0.94 9.69
N LYS A 140 1.64 -0.21 8.80
CA LYS A 140 0.40 0.49 9.11
C LYS A 140 -0.86 -0.26 8.71
N TYR A 141 -0.81 -1.02 7.63
CA TYR A 141 -1.99 -1.59 6.98
C TYR A 141 -1.97 -3.12 6.86
N LEU A 142 -0.90 -3.80 7.26
CA LEU A 142 -0.91 -5.26 7.23
C LEU A 142 -2.02 -5.78 8.16
N ALA A 143 -2.93 -6.58 7.60
CA ALA A 143 -3.95 -7.26 8.38
C ALA A 143 -3.27 -8.14 9.44
N LYS A 144 -3.48 -7.87 10.72
CA LYS A 144 -3.05 -8.78 11.78
C LYS A 144 -3.76 -10.10 11.53
N ARG A 145 -3.02 -11.21 11.40
CA ARG A 145 -3.63 -12.55 11.44
C ARG A 145 -4.51 -12.57 12.68
N ALA A 146 -5.81 -12.83 12.49
CA ALA A 146 -6.65 -13.22 13.61
C ALA A 146 -5.93 -14.42 14.23
N ALA A 147 -5.46 -14.27 15.47
CA ALA A 147 -4.87 -15.37 16.20
C ALA A 147 -5.84 -16.56 16.11
N GLU A 148 -5.31 -17.71 15.77
CA GLU A 148 -6.01 -18.98 15.61
C GLU A 148 -6.76 -19.30 16.92
N HIS A 149 -7.95 -18.72 17.07
CA HIS A 149 -8.88 -18.97 18.18
C HIS A 149 -9.98 -19.95 17.76
N HIS A 150 -9.72 -20.84 16.80
CA HIS A 150 -10.76 -21.81 16.38
C HIS A 150 -10.45 -23.25 16.79
N ASP A 151 -9.30 -23.56 17.39
CA ASP A 151 -8.98 -24.94 17.75
C ASP A 151 -9.17 -25.30 19.24
N ALA A 152 -9.58 -24.34 20.08
CA ALA A 152 -9.77 -24.58 21.52
C ALA A 152 -11.23 -24.87 21.93
N GLU A 153 -12.22 -24.52 21.13
CA GLU A 153 -13.63 -24.75 21.53
C GLU A 153 -14.23 -26.07 21.09
N PHE A 154 -13.63 -26.79 20.11
CA PHE A 154 -14.17 -28.08 19.67
C PHE A 154 -13.72 -29.26 20.51
N SER A 155 -12.73 -29.08 21.42
CA SER A 155 -12.20 -30.14 22.26
C SER A 155 -12.87 -30.25 23.63
N SER A 156 -13.73 -29.29 24.00
CA SER A 156 -14.40 -29.31 25.33
C SER A 156 -15.86 -29.78 25.32
N LEU A 157 -16.41 -30.13 24.17
CA LEU A 157 -17.77 -30.68 24.03
C LEU A 157 -17.75 -32.21 23.87
N GLY A 158 -16.82 -32.88 24.54
CA GLY A 158 -16.84 -34.35 24.78
C GLY A 158 -17.90 -34.76 25.79
N GLY A 159 -19.12 -34.31 25.63
CA GLY A 159 -20.28 -34.69 26.45
C GLY A 159 -21.01 -35.87 25.83
N SER A 160 -20.98 -37.00 26.52
CA SER A 160 -21.66 -38.29 26.29
C SER A 160 -23.08 -38.14 25.74
N LEU A 161 -23.34 -38.72 24.57
CA LEU A 161 -24.69 -38.95 24.08
C LEU A 161 -25.35 -40.09 24.88
N PRO A 162 -26.56 -39.89 25.41
CA PRO A 162 -27.29 -41.00 26.05
C PRO A 162 -27.85 -41.96 24.95
N ARG A 163 -27.50 -43.24 25.13
CA ARG A 163 -28.04 -44.36 24.31
C ARG A 163 -29.56 -44.40 24.41
N ARG A 164 -30.25 -44.04 23.36
CA ARG A 164 -31.69 -44.29 23.18
C ARG A 164 -31.90 -45.76 22.85
N ARG A 165 -32.45 -46.49 23.82
CA ARG A 165 -33.01 -47.85 23.59
C ARG A 165 -34.20 -47.74 22.66
N GLN A 166 -34.10 -48.34 21.47
CA GLN A 166 -35.24 -48.64 20.61
C GLN A 166 -35.93 -49.94 21.12
N GLY A 167 -37.13 -49.78 21.70
CA GLY A 167 -38.04 -50.89 21.94
C GLY A 167 -38.95 -51.05 20.74
N TYR A 168 -38.74 -52.13 19.99
CA TYR A 168 -39.68 -52.60 18.99
C TYR A 168 -40.82 -53.29 19.70
N GLN A 169 -42.04 -52.80 19.61
CA GLN A 169 -43.23 -53.56 19.88
C GLN A 169 -43.96 -53.85 18.58
N THR A 170 -43.90 -55.10 18.18
CA THR A 170 -44.80 -55.70 17.18
C THR A 170 -46.22 -55.76 17.71
N ARG A 171 -47.23 -55.24 16.95
CA ARG A 171 -48.63 -55.65 17.09
C ARG A 171 -49.10 -56.11 15.73
N ARG A 172 -49.41 -57.44 15.73
CA ARG A 172 -50.29 -58.05 14.71
C ARG A 172 -51.75 -57.62 14.97
N ARG A 173 -52.46 -57.28 13.94
CA ARG A 173 -53.75 -57.77 13.42
C ARG A 173 -54.06 -57.10 12.14
#